data_aa3a2a80aee94cc10e2c29064854b671
#
_entry.id   aa3a2a80aee94cc10e2c29064854b671
#
_cell.length_a   1.000
_cell.length_b   1.000
_cell.length_c   1.000
_cell.angle_alpha   90.00
_cell.angle_beta   90.00
_cell.angle_gamma   90.00
#
_symmetry.space_group_name_H-M   'P 1'
#
loop_
_entity.id
_entity.type
_entity.pdbx_description
1 polymer ?
#
loop_
_entity_poly.entity_id
_entity_poly.type
_entity_poly.pdbx_seq_one_letter_code
_entity_poly.pdbx_strand_id
1 'polypeptide(L)'
;RVFIGTLRRHRQTAEALFDGAGWSLPCEEDAGLNEYDFHALFAALGSEHESLKASAHGDRHVFYRGLKQVLQLWSEDRLGGVAPETWNQFVERVDRARQRIARCGGQRVLVVSSGGPIAVFARQALQAPASAAIALNMQLRNASFCQYFFNRDAFHLASFNSVPHLDLVSRPNSITYG
;
A
#
# COMPACT_ATOMS: atom_id res chain seq x y z
N ARG A 1 4.61 -0.86 -19.63
CA ARG A 1 5.68 -1.18 -18.68
C ARG A 1 5.08 -1.71 -17.39
N VAL A 2 5.83 -2.52 -16.64
CA VAL A 2 5.39 -3.11 -15.38
C VAL A 2 6.42 -2.81 -14.30
N PHE A 3 5.96 -2.23 -13.19
CA PHE A 3 6.74 -2.00 -11.98
C PHE A 3 6.17 -2.85 -10.85
N ILE A 4 7.03 -3.47 -10.05
CA ILE A 4 6.63 -4.25 -8.89
C ILE A 4 7.50 -3.92 -7.68
N GLY A 5 6.94 -4.02 -6.48
CA GLY A 5 7.78 -4.06 -5.29
C GLY A 5 8.59 -5.36 -5.21
N THR A 6 9.62 -5.37 -4.37
CA THR A 6 10.55 -6.51 -4.26
C THR A 6 10.03 -7.66 -3.38
N LEU A 7 8.86 -7.50 -2.75
CA LEU A 7 8.27 -8.53 -1.91
C LEU A 7 7.75 -9.71 -2.75
N ARG A 8 7.93 -10.93 -2.25
CA ARG A 8 7.49 -12.17 -2.93
C ARG A 8 6.04 -12.09 -3.43
N ARG A 9 5.13 -11.56 -2.61
CA ARG A 9 3.71 -11.42 -2.98
C ARG A 9 3.47 -10.50 -4.18
N HIS A 10 4.32 -9.47 -4.39
CA HIS A 10 4.20 -8.59 -5.56
C HIS A 10 4.55 -9.34 -6.83
N ARG A 11 5.63 -10.14 -6.81
CA ARG A 11 6.02 -10.99 -7.94
C ARG A 11 4.93 -12.02 -8.25
N GLN A 12 4.44 -12.74 -7.25
CA GLN A 12 3.38 -13.73 -7.42
C GLN A 12 2.09 -13.12 -8.00
N THR A 13 1.75 -11.91 -7.58
CA THR A 13 0.59 -11.19 -8.16
C THR A 13 0.82 -10.81 -9.62
N ALA A 14 2.02 -10.32 -9.97
CA ALA A 14 2.36 -10.00 -11.36
C ALA A 14 2.33 -11.25 -12.25
N GLU A 15 2.90 -12.35 -11.80
CA GLU A 15 2.89 -13.64 -12.49
C GLU A 15 1.47 -14.13 -12.75
N ALA A 16 0.60 -14.11 -11.73
CA ALA A 16 -0.80 -14.52 -11.87
C ALA A 16 -1.59 -13.61 -12.85
N LEU A 17 -1.30 -12.31 -12.85
CA LEU A 17 -1.89 -11.37 -13.81
C LEU A 17 -1.42 -11.68 -15.24
N PHE A 18 -0.15 -12.01 -15.43
CA PHE A 18 0.41 -12.35 -16.75
C PHE A 18 -0.17 -13.65 -17.27
N ASP A 19 -0.25 -14.69 -16.44
CA ASP A 19 -0.85 -15.97 -16.79
C ASP A 19 -2.31 -15.78 -17.23
N GLY A 20 -3.09 -15.05 -16.44
CA GLY A 20 -4.51 -14.80 -16.75
C GLY A 20 -4.74 -13.95 -18.00
N ALA A 21 -3.81 -13.05 -18.33
CA ALA A 21 -3.89 -12.16 -19.48
C ALA A 21 -3.17 -12.71 -20.74
N GLY A 22 -2.43 -13.80 -20.63
CA GLY A 22 -1.57 -14.32 -21.69
C GLY A 22 -0.40 -13.38 -22.03
N TRP A 23 0.12 -12.67 -21.04
CA TRP A 23 1.22 -11.70 -21.22
C TRP A 23 2.56 -12.29 -20.83
N SER A 24 3.61 -11.79 -21.51
CA SER A 24 5.01 -12.04 -21.15
C SER A 24 5.73 -10.68 -21.17
N LEU A 25 5.76 -10.00 -20.04
CA LEU A 25 6.32 -8.67 -19.92
C LEU A 25 7.43 -8.63 -18.85
N PRO A 26 8.53 -7.91 -19.09
CA PRO A 26 9.55 -7.71 -18.08
C PRO A 26 9.02 -6.83 -16.94
N CYS A 27 9.37 -7.20 -15.70
CA CYS A 27 9.08 -6.41 -14.51
C CYS A 27 10.31 -5.61 -14.08
N GLU A 28 10.11 -4.34 -13.80
CA GLU A 28 11.08 -3.48 -13.13
C GLU A 28 10.79 -3.49 -11.62
N GLU A 29 11.77 -3.93 -10.83
CA GLU A 29 11.64 -3.93 -9.36
C GLU A 29 11.99 -2.55 -8.78
N ASP A 30 11.20 -2.14 -7.77
CA ASP A 30 11.42 -0.92 -7.01
C ASP A 30 11.02 -1.13 -5.55
N ALA A 31 12.00 -1.13 -4.63
CA ALA A 31 11.75 -1.28 -3.20
C ALA A 31 10.90 -0.13 -2.62
N GLY A 32 10.82 1.02 -3.31
CA GLY A 32 9.90 2.10 -2.96
C GLY A 32 8.43 1.70 -2.97
N LEU A 33 8.09 0.61 -3.66
CA LEU A 33 6.73 0.04 -3.73
C LEU A 33 6.45 -1.02 -2.65
N ASN A 34 7.42 -1.29 -1.75
CA ASN A 34 7.22 -2.25 -0.67
C ASN A 34 6.36 -1.70 0.46
N GLU A 35 5.64 -2.61 1.10
CA GLU A 35 4.92 -2.31 2.34
C GLU A 35 5.88 -1.85 3.45
N TYR A 36 5.38 -1.09 4.41
CA TYR A 36 6.06 -0.85 5.67
C TYR A 36 6.04 -2.13 6.53
N ASP A 37 7.02 -2.24 7.42
CA ASP A 37 7.10 -3.36 8.36
C ASP A 37 6.23 -3.08 9.60
N PHE A 38 4.97 -3.54 9.56
CA PHE A 38 4.05 -3.34 10.68
C PHE A 38 4.47 -4.08 11.96
N HIS A 39 5.18 -5.21 11.85
CA HIS A 39 5.73 -5.90 13.03
C HIS A 39 6.77 -5.03 13.73
N ALA A 40 7.68 -4.44 12.96
CA ALA A 40 8.66 -3.52 13.50
C ALA A 40 8.03 -2.24 14.08
N LEU A 41 6.93 -1.74 13.49
CA LEU A 41 6.19 -0.61 14.05
C LEU A 41 5.57 -0.95 15.42
N PHE A 42 4.95 -2.11 15.58
CA PHE A 42 4.45 -2.57 16.88
C PHE A 42 5.59 -2.75 17.89
N ALA A 43 6.72 -3.28 17.46
CA ALA A 43 7.90 -3.45 18.31
C ALA A 43 8.51 -2.10 18.75
N ALA A 44 8.38 -1.07 17.92
CA ALA A 44 8.86 0.29 18.22
C ALA A 44 7.95 1.10 19.15
N LEU A 45 6.83 0.55 19.59
CA LEU A 45 5.98 1.23 20.58
C LEU A 45 6.70 1.35 21.92
N GLY A 46 6.67 2.53 22.54
CA GLY A 46 7.18 2.78 23.88
C GLY A 46 6.37 2.06 24.97
N SER A 47 6.87 2.09 26.20
CA SER A 47 6.19 1.46 27.35
C SER A 47 4.84 2.08 27.68
N GLU A 48 4.62 3.33 27.31
CA GLU A 48 3.35 4.04 27.44
C GLU A 48 2.24 3.45 26.54
N HIS A 49 2.59 2.62 25.57
CA HIS A 49 1.67 1.98 24.62
C HIS A 49 1.52 0.47 24.81
N GLU A 50 1.75 -0.05 26.01
CA GLU A 50 1.77 -1.51 26.28
C GLU A 50 0.47 -2.21 25.89
N SER A 51 -0.69 -1.61 26.17
CA SER A 51 -1.99 -2.14 25.75
C SER A 51 -2.15 -2.21 24.23
N LEU A 52 -1.51 -1.28 23.51
CA LEU A 52 -1.51 -1.26 22.05
C LEU A 52 -0.59 -2.34 21.47
N LYS A 53 0.56 -2.61 22.11
CA LYS A 53 1.44 -3.74 21.73
C LYS A 53 0.70 -5.07 21.79
N ALA A 54 -0.11 -5.28 22.83
CA ALA A 54 -0.88 -6.52 22.97
C ALA A 54 -1.85 -6.76 21.79
N SER A 55 -2.32 -5.70 21.12
CA SER A 55 -3.21 -5.83 19.97
C SER A 55 -2.57 -6.50 18.74
N ALA A 56 -1.23 -6.54 18.66
CA ALA A 56 -0.50 -7.25 17.60
C ALA A 56 -0.81 -8.77 17.56
N HIS A 57 -1.22 -9.33 18.70
CA HIS A 57 -1.53 -10.75 18.88
C HIS A 57 -3.04 -11.01 19.08
N GLY A 58 -3.86 -9.99 18.91
CA GLY A 58 -5.31 -10.09 19.03
C GLY A 58 -5.99 -10.76 17.83
N ASP A 59 -7.29 -10.92 17.91
CA ASP A 59 -8.07 -11.31 16.75
C ASP A 59 -7.99 -10.25 15.64
N ARG A 60 -8.53 -10.57 14.46
CA ARG A 60 -8.45 -9.68 13.29
C ARG A 60 -8.96 -8.27 13.58
N HIS A 61 -10.06 -8.10 14.31
CA HIS A 61 -10.62 -6.78 14.59
C HIS A 61 -9.76 -5.98 15.56
N VAL A 62 -9.23 -6.66 16.59
CA VAL A 62 -8.29 -6.06 17.57
C VAL A 62 -7.02 -5.65 16.87
N PHE A 63 -6.45 -6.53 16.02
CA PHE A 63 -5.25 -6.25 15.25
C PHE A 63 -5.40 -5.03 14.35
N TYR A 64 -6.45 -4.96 13.52
CA TYR A 64 -6.62 -3.83 12.59
C TYR A 64 -6.93 -2.52 13.29
N ARG A 65 -7.66 -2.56 14.41
CA ARG A 65 -7.87 -1.38 15.25
C ARG A 65 -6.55 -0.89 15.84
N GLY A 66 -5.73 -1.81 16.34
CA GLY A 66 -4.39 -1.52 16.86
C GLY A 66 -3.47 -0.97 15.77
N LEU A 67 -3.41 -1.62 14.61
CA LEU A 67 -2.60 -1.18 13.48
C LEU A 67 -2.94 0.26 13.07
N LYS A 68 -4.24 0.60 12.99
CA LYS A 68 -4.64 1.98 12.68
C LYS A 68 -4.07 2.99 13.68
N GLN A 69 -4.08 2.68 14.98
CA GLN A 69 -3.52 3.55 16.01
C GLN A 69 -1.99 3.64 15.92
N VAL A 70 -1.32 2.51 15.67
CA VAL A 70 0.14 2.49 15.45
C VAL A 70 0.54 3.35 14.26
N LEU A 71 -0.17 3.24 13.13
CA LEU A 71 0.08 4.06 11.96
C LEU A 71 -0.14 5.55 12.22
N GLN A 72 -1.12 5.90 13.05
CA GLN A 72 -1.35 7.28 13.46
C GLN A 72 -0.18 7.79 14.31
N LEU A 73 0.24 7.06 15.34
CA LEU A 73 1.41 7.40 16.16
C LEU A 73 2.69 7.51 15.30
N TRP A 74 2.88 6.59 14.36
CA TRP A 74 4.01 6.64 13.43
C TRP A 74 3.99 7.89 12.56
N SER A 75 2.83 8.26 12.03
CA SER A 75 2.69 9.47 11.21
C SER A 75 2.90 10.78 11.98
N GLU A 76 2.78 10.73 13.31
CA GLU A 76 2.97 11.84 14.24
C GLU A 76 4.34 11.81 14.94
N ASP A 77 5.21 10.84 14.58
CA ASP A 77 6.51 10.58 15.25
C ASP A 77 6.39 10.33 16.77
N ARG A 78 5.37 9.56 17.16
CA ARG A 78 4.97 9.32 18.55
C ARG A 78 4.97 7.84 18.96
N LEU A 79 5.76 7.00 18.29
CA LEU A 79 5.86 5.57 18.66
C LEU A 79 6.54 5.36 20.02
N GLY A 80 7.42 6.28 20.43
CA GLY A 80 8.18 6.18 21.67
C GLY A 80 9.49 5.41 21.56
N GLY A 81 9.66 4.56 20.55
CA GLY A 81 10.89 3.84 20.22
C GLY A 81 11.31 4.05 18.77
N VAL A 82 12.33 3.30 18.32
CA VAL A 82 12.95 3.47 17.00
C VAL A 82 12.34 2.48 16.01
N ALA A 83 11.64 3.00 15.00
CA ALA A 83 11.18 2.21 13.85
C ALA A 83 12.28 2.11 12.78
N PRO A 84 12.25 1.08 11.90
CA PRO A 84 13.23 0.92 10.81
C PRO A 84 13.24 2.09 9.81
N GLU A 85 12.08 2.69 9.60
CA GLU A 85 11.93 3.93 8.83
C GLU A 85 10.90 4.84 9.51
N THR A 86 11.08 6.15 9.38
CA THR A 86 10.06 7.12 9.81
C THR A 86 8.93 7.19 8.78
N TRP A 87 7.78 7.74 9.18
CA TRP A 87 6.68 8.01 8.25
C TRP A 87 7.11 8.85 7.04
N ASN A 88 7.93 9.87 7.28
CA ASN A 88 8.44 10.72 6.19
C ASN A 88 9.34 9.94 5.24
N GLN A 89 10.25 9.10 5.75
CA GLN A 89 11.10 8.25 4.91
C GLN A 89 10.28 7.27 4.08
N PHE A 90 9.23 6.68 4.66
CA PHE A 90 8.28 5.84 3.94
C PHE A 90 7.60 6.60 2.79
N VAL A 91 7.00 7.75 3.09
CA VAL A 91 6.32 8.60 2.09
C VAL A 91 7.28 9.05 1.00
N GLU A 92 8.51 9.44 1.35
CA GLU A 92 9.53 9.87 0.39
C GLU A 92 9.98 8.74 -0.55
N ARG A 93 10.19 7.51 -0.03
CA ARG A 93 10.58 6.40 -0.93
C ARG A 93 9.45 6.02 -1.88
N VAL A 94 8.20 6.06 -1.41
CA VAL A 94 7.02 5.84 -2.25
C VAL A 94 6.88 6.94 -3.31
N ASP A 95 7.13 8.20 -2.95
CA ASP A 95 7.08 9.32 -3.90
C ASP A 95 8.19 9.21 -4.96
N ARG A 96 9.41 8.83 -4.58
CA ARG A 96 10.49 8.57 -5.54
C ARG A 96 10.11 7.49 -6.56
N ALA A 97 9.48 6.39 -6.10
CA ALA A 97 8.96 5.35 -7.00
C ALA A 97 7.89 5.90 -7.94
N ARG A 98 6.92 6.68 -7.43
CA ARG A 98 5.90 7.35 -8.24
C ARG A 98 6.50 8.25 -9.31
N GLN A 99 7.48 9.09 -8.95
CA GLN A 99 8.17 9.98 -9.89
C GLN A 99 8.94 9.20 -10.97
N ARG A 100 9.60 8.11 -10.61
CA ARG A 100 10.26 7.21 -11.57
C ARG A 100 9.24 6.63 -12.55
N ILE A 101 8.10 6.15 -12.07
CA ILE A 101 7.00 5.65 -12.89
C ILE A 101 6.48 6.75 -13.83
N ALA A 102 6.23 7.96 -13.33
CA ALA A 102 5.74 9.07 -14.12
C ALA A 102 6.71 9.50 -15.25
N ARG A 103 7.99 9.24 -15.08
CA ARG A 103 9.05 9.58 -16.05
C ARG A 103 9.48 8.43 -16.96
N CYS A 104 8.87 7.24 -16.81
CA CYS A 104 9.32 6.05 -17.54
C CYS A 104 9.04 6.08 -19.05
N GLY A 105 8.27 7.04 -19.55
CA GLY A 105 7.92 7.19 -20.97
C GLY A 105 6.85 6.19 -21.47
N GLY A 106 6.28 5.37 -20.58
CA GLY A 106 5.21 4.43 -20.93
C GLY A 106 3.85 5.12 -20.99
N GLN A 107 3.06 4.82 -22.04
CA GLN A 107 1.67 5.31 -22.14
C GLN A 107 0.74 4.58 -21.15
N ARG A 108 1.02 3.30 -20.89
CA ARG A 108 0.30 2.47 -19.91
C ARG A 108 1.31 1.78 -19.02
N VAL A 109 1.10 1.88 -17.72
CA VAL A 109 1.98 1.30 -16.70
C VAL A 109 1.13 0.48 -15.73
N LEU A 110 1.52 -0.77 -15.52
CA LEU A 110 1.01 -1.61 -14.46
C LEU A 110 1.96 -1.49 -13.26
N VAL A 111 1.42 -1.27 -12.08
CA VAL A 111 2.17 -1.24 -10.82
C VAL A 111 1.58 -2.26 -9.86
N VAL A 112 2.40 -3.19 -9.37
CA VAL A 112 2.00 -4.15 -8.33
C VAL A 112 2.68 -3.79 -7.03
N SER A 113 1.88 -3.50 -6.02
CA SER A 113 2.33 -2.97 -4.74
C SER A 113 1.45 -3.46 -3.59
N SER A 114 1.64 -2.92 -2.40
CA SER A 114 0.88 -3.21 -1.17
C SER A 114 0.04 -2.02 -0.72
N GLY A 115 -0.76 -2.24 0.32
CA GLY A 115 -1.75 -1.29 0.82
C GLY A 115 -1.18 0.07 1.19
N GLY A 116 -0.08 0.11 1.91
CA GLY A 116 0.56 1.36 2.34
C GLY A 116 0.99 2.26 1.18
N PRO A 117 1.83 1.79 0.24
CA PRO A 117 2.22 2.58 -0.93
C PRO A 117 1.02 2.99 -1.81
N ILE A 118 0.04 2.12 -2.01
CA ILE A 118 -1.18 2.44 -2.77
C ILE A 118 -1.95 3.59 -2.10
N ALA A 119 -2.09 3.55 -0.78
CA ALA A 119 -2.75 4.60 -0.01
C ALA A 119 -1.96 5.93 -0.04
N VAL A 120 -0.63 5.88 -0.03
CA VAL A 120 0.22 7.07 -0.20
C VAL A 120 0.05 7.67 -1.59
N PHE A 121 0.00 6.86 -2.66
CA PHE A 121 -0.29 7.34 -4.01
C PHE A 121 -1.64 8.06 -4.08
N ALA A 122 -2.69 7.47 -3.50
CA ALA A 122 -4.01 8.09 -3.46
C ALA A 122 -4.00 9.41 -2.66
N ARG A 123 -3.36 9.40 -1.48
CA ARG A 123 -3.16 10.60 -0.67
C ARG A 123 -2.47 11.73 -1.45
N GLN A 124 -1.41 11.41 -2.19
CA GLN A 124 -0.66 12.39 -2.98
C GLN A 124 -1.50 12.97 -4.11
N ALA A 125 -2.24 12.11 -4.85
CA ALA A 125 -3.14 12.55 -5.91
C ALA A 125 -4.25 13.48 -5.40
N LEU A 126 -4.72 13.27 -4.17
CA LEU A 126 -5.76 14.05 -3.51
C LEU A 126 -5.23 15.22 -2.68
N GLN A 127 -3.91 15.38 -2.54
CA GLN A 127 -3.26 16.35 -1.66
C GLN A 127 -3.80 16.29 -0.22
N ALA A 128 -4.07 15.09 0.25
CA ALA A 128 -4.74 14.84 1.52
C ALA A 128 -3.73 14.67 2.69
N PRO A 129 -4.16 14.80 3.96
CA PRO A 129 -3.30 14.60 5.13
C PRO A 129 -2.89 13.13 5.32
N ALA A 130 -1.92 12.86 6.21
CA ALA A 130 -1.47 11.51 6.55
C ALA A 130 -2.62 10.61 7.03
N SER A 131 -3.55 11.15 7.82
CA SER A 131 -4.73 10.43 8.30
C SER A 131 -5.61 9.87 7.17
N ALA A 132 -5.65 10.54 6.02
CA ALA A 132 -6.37 10.02 4.84
C ALA A 132 -5.66 8.79 4.25
N ALA A 133 -4.32 8.77 4.16
CA ALA A 133 -3.58 7.59 3.72
C ALA A 133 -3.85 6.40 4.65
N ILE A 134 -3.83 6.62 5.96
CA ILE A 134 -4.13 5.58 6.95
C ILE A 134 -5.56 5.04 6.77
N ALA A 135 -6.55 5.93 6.65
CA ALA A 135 -7.93 5.53 6.44
C ALA A 135 -8.14 4.75 5.14
N LEU A 136 -7.50 5.16 4.05
CA LEU A 136 -7.55 4.47 2.76
C LEU A 136 -6.87 3.10 2.81
N ASN A 137 -5.71 3.01 3.48
CA ASN A 137 -5.00 1.74 3.67
C ASN A 137 -5.86 0.69 4.37
N MET A 138 -6.58 1.09 5.43
CA MET A 138 -7.47 0.18 6.18
C MET A 138 -8.69 -0.33 5.38
N GLN A 139 -8.98 0.24 4.22
CA GLN A 139 -10.12 -0.14 3.37
C GLN A 139 -9.70 -0.93 2.13
N LEU A 140 -8.40 -1.07 1.87
CA LEU A 140 -7.94 -1.74 0.66
C LEU A 140 -8.32 -3.21 0.65
N ARG A 141 -8.90 -3.63 -0.45
CA ARG A 141 -9.29 -5.02 -0.72
C ARG A 141 -8.16 -5.74 -1.43
N ASN A 142 -7.96 -7.01 -1.11
CA ASN A 142 -7.00 -7.84 -1.83
C ASN A 142 -7.37 -7.92 -3.30
N ALA A 143 -6.36 -7.89 -4.17
CA ALA A 143 -6.51 -7.88 -5.62
C ALA A 143 -7.35 -6.72 -6.17
N SER A 144 -7.56 -5.65 -5.41
CA SER A 144 -8.15 -4.42 -5.93
C SER A 144 -7.19 -3.68 -6.83
N PHE A 145 -7.72 -2.85 -7.71
CA PHE A 145 -6.91 -1.94 -8.49
C PHE A 145 -7.35 -0.48 -8.34
N CYS A 146 -6.37 0.40 -8.48
CA CYS A 146 -6.55 1.84 -8.53
C CYS A 146 -6.09 2.33 -9.89
N GLN A 147 -6.78 3.31 -10.46
CA GLN A 147 -6.40 3.90 -11.73
C GLN A 147 -6.00 5.35 -11.55
N TYR A 148 -4.92 5.75 -12.23
CA TYR A 148 -4.41 7.10 -12.22
C TYR A 148 -4.18 7.58 -13.65
N PHE A 149 -4.48 8.85 -13.91
CA PHE A 149 -3.97 9.57 -15.06
C PHE A 149 -2.74 10.37 -14.64
N PHE A 150 -1.66 10.24 -15.39
CA PHE A 150 -0.41 10.88 -15.01
C PHE A 150 0.41 11.35 -16.21
N ASN A 151 1.20 12.36 -15.96
CA ASN A 151 2.33 12.78 -16.79
C ASN A 151 3.48 13.22 -15.86
N ARG A 152 4.48 13.96 -16.37
CA ARG A 152 5.60 14.44 -15.55
C ARG A 152 5.18 15.37 -14.43
N ASP A 153 4.14 16.17 -14.64
CA ASP A 153 3.74 17.28 -13.79
C ASP A 153 2.41 17.05 -13.07
N ALA A 154 1.64 16.08 -13.51
CA ALA A 154 0.29 15.79 -13.00
C ALA A 154 0.10 14.32 -12.64
N PHE A 155 -0.63 14.07 -11.55
CA PHE A 155 -0.97 12.74 -11.06
C PHE A 155 -2.38 12.77 -10.46
N HIS A 156 -3.37 12.23 -11.19
CA HIS A 156 -4.78 12.31 -10.84
C HIS A 156 -5.37 10.94 -10.58
N LEU A 157 -6.07 10.78 -9.47
CA LEU A 157 -6.80 9.57 -9.14
C LEU A 157 -8.09 9.49 -9.98
N ALA A 158 -8.25 8.42 -10.76
CA ALA A 158 -9.45 8.16 -11.55
C ALA A 158 -10.38 7.16 -10.86
N SER A 159 -9.82 6.10 -10.24
CA SER A 159 -10.59 5.15 -9.43
C SER A 159 -9.74 4.59 -8.29
N PHE A 160 -10.39 4.19 -7.20
CA PHE A 160 -9.74 3.64 -6.03
C PHE A 160 -10.41 2.35 -5.57
N ASN A 161 -9.60 1.34 -5.23
CA ASN A 161 -10.03 0.12 -4.54
C ASN A 161 -11.12 -0.67 -5.31
N SER A 162 -11.04 -0.71 -6.64
CA SER A 162 -12.02 -1.35 -7.52
C SER A 162 -11.80 -2.86 -7.60
N VAL A 163 -12.86 -3.66 -7.50
CA VAL A 163 -12.83 -5.13 -7.53
C VAL A 163 -13.93 -5.74 -8.41
N PRO A 164 -14.21 -5.23 -9.61
CA PRO A 164 -15.35 -5.72 -10.43
C PRO A 164 -15.20 -7.19 -10.82
N HIS A 165 -13.99 -7.73 -10.85
CA HIS A 165 -13.70 -9.14 -11.13
C HIS A 165 -13.97 -10.08 -9.94
N LEU A 166 -14.15 -9.54 -8.74
CA LEU A 166 -14.48 -10.28 -7.51
C LEU A 166 -15.92 -10.05 -7.05
N ASP A 167 -16.52 -8.91 -7.44
CA ASP A 167 -17.89 -8.54 -7.07
C ASP A 167 -18.90 -9.21 -8.04
N LEU A 168 -18.89 -10.54 -8.04
CA LEU A 168 -19.73 -11.36 -8.91
C LEU A 168 -20.71 -12.17 -8.06
N VAL A 169 -21.98 -12.23 -8.49
CA VAL A 169 -23.03 -13.02 -7.84
C VAL A 169 -22.63 -14.51 -7.76
N SER A 170 -21.89 -15.01 -8.75
CA SER A 170 -21.40 -16.40 -8.79
C SER A 170 -20.25 -16.69 -7.81
N ARG A 171 -19.66 -15.67 -7.19
CA ARG A 171 -18.51 -15.79 -6.27
C ARG A 171 -18.73 -14.99 -4.99
N PRO A 172 -19.77 -15.30 -4.20
CA PRO A 172 -20.00 -14.64 -2.94
C PRO A 172 -18.78 -14.85 -2.02
N ASN A 173 -18.41 -13.86 -1.23
CA ASN A 173 -17.28 -13.87 -0.29
C ASN A 173 -15.87 -13.90 -0.94
N SER A 174 -15.73 -13.58 -2.23
CA SER A 174 -14.42 -13.47 -2.87
C SER A 174 -13.66 -12.20 -2.47
N ILE A 175 -14.34 -11.21 -1.94
CA ILE A 175 -13.73 -9.96 -1.48
C ILE A 175 -13.12 -10.17 -0.10
N THR A 176 -11.82 -9.99 0.00
CA THR A 176 -11.06 -10.06 1.25
C THR A 176 -10.24 -8.80 1.46
N TYR A 177 -9.78 -8.60 2.68
CA TYR A 177 -8.96 -7.44 3.07
C TYR A 177 -7.59 -7.92 3.53
N GLY A 178 -6.56 -7.15 3.20
CA GLY A 178 -5.17 -7.43 3.59
C GLY A 178 -4.89 -7.14 5.05
#